data_73bd435583c09912c6a1221718f8e833
#
_entry.id   73bd435583c09912c6a1221718f8e833
#
_cell.length_a   1.000
_cell.length_b   1.000
_cell.length_c   1.000
_cell.angle_alpha   90.00
_cell.angle_beta   90.00
_cell.angle_gamma   90.00
#
_symmetry.space_group_name_H-M   'P 1'
#
loop_
_entity.id
_entity.type
_entity.pdbx_description
1 polymer ?
#
loop_
_entity_poly.entity_id
_entity_poly.type
_entity_poly.pdbx_seq_one_letter_code
_entity_poly.pdbx_strand_id
1 'polypeptide(L)'
;MKIYSQGDQAIVIAVEKDVSKNVTTELIAVRYHLLKKALPFITEIVPTESDMMICYDARDMIKHHNIASPFQYMKALVTSIQEELKQLETCKDESTTYEIPIIYGDEFGPDLPDLLKYYKLTKDEFVQLHSDKPYFVSMMGYAPGFPYLTGMNEALYVNHTSKKKKLVTAGSVIIEGKKCGIVTTDTYNDWLVIGYTPMTLFTPEKDDFTLLKLGDNVIFKPQKRKDIELGEFKPCQS
;
A
#
# COMPACT_ATOMS: atom_id res chain seq x y z
N MET A 1 -18.20 10.17 -2.84
CA MET A 1 -17.64 9.66 -1.58
C MET A 1 -18.69 9.74 -0.49
N LYS A 2 -18.75 8.75 0.38
CA LYS A 2 -19.65 8.71 1.52
C LYS A 2 -18.86 9.08 2.78
N ILE A 3 -19.44 9.91 3.64
CA ILE A 3 -18.79 10.39 4.86
C ILE A 3 -19.67 9.99 6.03
N TYR A 4 -19.12 9.24 7.00
CA TYR A 4 -19.83 8.79 8.18
C TYR A 4 -18.93 8.81 9.43
N SER A 5 -19.54 8.80 10.61
CA SER A 5 -18.82 8.74 11.89
C SER A 5 -18.40 7.32 12.22
N GLN A 6 -17.20 7.19 12.78
CA GLN A 6 -16.72 5.96 13.42
C GLN A 6 -16.52 6.27 14.91
N GLY A 7 -17.54 5.97 15.70
CA GLY A 7 -17.59 6.46 17.08
C GLY A 7 -17.74 7.97 17.17
N ASP A 8 -17.22 8.56 18.23
CA ASP A 8 -17.28 9.99 18.55
C ASP A 8 -16.00 10.78 18.22
N GLN A 9 -14.92 10.07 17.90
CA GLN A 9 -13.59 10.65 17.66
C GLN A 9 -12.98 10.29 16.30
N ALA A 10 -13.79 9.80 15.37
CA ALA A 10 -13.33 9.56 14.02
C ALA A 10 -14.41 9.77 12.97
N ILE A 11 -13.97 10.15 11.78
CA ILE A 11 -14.77 10.24 10.56
C ILE A 11 -14.14 9.37 9.50
N VAL A 12 -14.95 8.66 8.72
CA VAL A 12 -14.49 7.85 7.60
C VAL A 12 -15.01 8.45 6.29
N ILE A 13 -14.11 8.56 5.34
CA ILE A 13 -14.39 8.92 3.95
C ILE A 13 -14.30 7.63 3.15
N ALA A 14 -15.41 7.11 2.65
CA ALA A 14 -15.45 5.91 1.83
C ALA A 14 -15.73 6.24 0.37
N VAL A 15 -14.92 5.67 -0.53
CA VAL A 15 -15.12 5.78 -1.98
C VAL A 15 -15.82 4.53 -2.46
N GLU A 16 -17.12 4.63 -2.76
CA GLU A 16 -17.94 3.52 -3.25
C GLU A 16 -17.63 3.17 -4.72
N LYS A 17 -16.36 3.01 -5.05
CA LYS A 17 -15.86 2.62 -6.38
C LYS A 17 -14.83 1.51 -6.22
N ASP A 18 -14.61 0.76 -7.27
CA ASP A 18 -13.51 -0.21 -7.31
C ASP A 18 -12.17 0.48 -7.05
N VAL A 19 -11.31 -0.22 -6.30
CA VAL A 19 -9.96 0.25 -6.02
C VAL A 19 -9.23 0.53 -7.33
N SER A 20 -8.74 1.76 -7.45
CA SER A 20 -8.00 2.22 -8.63
C SER A 20 -7.01 3.30 -8.25
N LYS A 21 -6.00 3.51 -9.10
CA LYS A 21 -5.03 4.61 -8.91
C LYS A 21 -5.74 5.96 -8.71
N ASN A 22 -6.79 6.23 -9.46
CA ASN A 22 -7.54 7.49 -9.37
C ASN A 22 -8.19 7.66 -7.98
N VAL A 23 -8.84 6.59 -7.46
CA VAL A 23 -9.46 6.62 -6.13
C VAL A 23 -8.42 6.90 -5.05
N THR A 24 -7.30 6.17 -5.08
CA THR A 24 -6.23 6.35 -4.10
C THR A 24 -5.60 7.74 -4.22
N THR A 25 -5.41 8.26 -5.43
CA THR A 25 -4.88 9.63 -5.65
C THR A 25 -5.82 10.70 -5.09
N GLU A 26 -7.14 10.54 -5.24
CA GLU A 26 -8.12 11.45 -4.62
C GLU A 26 -7.99 11.46 -3.08
N LEU A 27 -7.85 10.28 -2.45
CA LEU A 27 -7.66 10.18 -1.00
C LEU A 27 -6.33 10.77 -0.54
N ILE A 28 -5.25 10.55 -1.29
CA ILE A 28 -3.93 11.14 -1.02
C ILE A 28 -4.00 12.66 -1.07
N ALA A 29 -4.69 13.23 -2.07
CA ALA A 29 -4.84 14.66 -2.20
C ALA A 29 -5.62 15.26 -1.00
N VAL A 30 -6.71 14.63 -0.58
CA VAL A 30 -7.45 15.04 0.63
C VAL A 30 -6.55 14.98 1.87
N ARG A 31 -5.80 13.88 2.04
CA ARG A 31 -4.84 13.71 3.13
C ARG A 31 -3.80 14.83 3.15
N TYR A 32 -3.19 15.13 2.00
CA TYR A 32 -2.19 16.19 1.88
C TYR A 32 -2.74 17.56 2.32
N HIS A 33 -3.95 17.92 1.87
CA HIS A 33 -4.59 19.18 2.26
C HIS A 33 -4.93 19.23 3.75
N LEU A 34 -5.36 18.11 4.35
CA LEU A 34 -5.60 18.03 5.79
C LEU A 34 -4.30 18.22 6.59
N LEU A 35 -3.22 17.56 6.20
CA LEU A 35 -1.91 17.69 6.85
C LEU A 35 -1.37 19.11 6.74
N LYS A 36 -1.54 19.76 5.58
CA LYS A 36 -1.11 21.14 5.35
C LYS A 36 -1.86 22.15 6.24
N LYS A 37 -3.12 21.86 6.60
CA LYS A 37 -3.88 22.71 7.53
C LYS A 37 -3.37 22.64 8.97
N ALA A 38 -2.56 21.61 9.31
CA ALA A 38 -1.91 21.43 10.61
C ALA A 38 -2.87 21.63 11.81
N LEU A 39 -4.07 21.06 11.73
CA LEU A 39 -5.11 21.23 12.74
C LEU A 39 -4.73 20.42 13.99
N PRO A 40 -4.57 21.07 15.18
CA PRO A 40 -4.00 20.43 16.38
C PRO A 40 -4.88 19.31 16.94
N PHE A 41 -6.17 19.35 16.68
CA PHE A 41 -7.13 18.33 17.14
C PHE A 41 -7.20 17.10 16.22
N ILE A 42 -6.57 17.10 15.03
CA ILE A 42 -6.44 15.88 14.21
C ILE A 42 -5.28 15.06 14.78
N THR A 43 -5.59 13.87 15.28
CA THR A 43 -4.60 13.01 15.95
C THR A 43 -3.97 12.02 14.98
N GLU A 44 -4.73 11.53 13.99
CA GLU A 44 -4.23 10.56 13.02
C GLU A 44 -5.05 10.60 11.71
N ILE A 45 -4.41 10.28 10.59
CA ILE A 45 -5.06 10.11 9.29
C ILE A 45 -4.58 8.78 8.71
N VAL A 46 -5.49 7.81 8.64
CA VAL A 46 -5.22 6.44 8.21
C VAL A 46 -5.88 6.18 6.86
N PRO A 47 -5.15 6.28 5.75
CA PRO A 47 -5.66 5.92 4.44
C PRO A 47 -5.61 4.41 4.21
N THR A 48 -6.61 3.89 3.52
CA THR A 48 -6.62 2.57 2.91
C THR A 48 -6.70 2.73 1.38
N GLU A 49 -6.92 1.65 0.66
CA GLU A 49 -7.03 1.70 -0.82
C GLU A 49 -8.29 2.42 -1.32
N SER A 50 -9.37 2.38 -0.54
CA SER A 50 -10.69 2.93 -0.92
C SER A 50 -11.31 3.84 0.13
N ASP A 51 -10.70 3.91 1.31
CA ASP A 51 -11.24 4.64 2.44
C ASP A 51 -10.13 5.45 3.12
N MET A 52 -10.53 6.45 3.90
CA MET A 52 -9.63 7.15 4.79
C MET A 52 -10.33 7.45 6.10
N MET A 53 -9.74 7.01 7.20
CA MET A 53 -10.19 7.37 8.54
C MET A 53 -9.38 8.56 9.06
N ILE A 54 -10.07 9.55 9.61
CA ILE A 54 -9.48 10.72 10.24
C ILE A 54 -9.89 10.71 11.70
N CYS A 55 -8.91 10.51 12.58
CA CYS A 55 -9.10 10.55 14.02
C CYS A 55 -8.90 11.97 14.54
N TYR A 56 -9.72 12.39 15.51
CA TYR A 56 -9.66 13.71 16.09
C TYR A 56 -10.04 13.68 17.58
N ASP A 57 -9.50 14.61 18.36
CA ASP A 57 -9.90 14.82 19.75
C ASP A 57 -11.15 15.69 19.83
N ALA A 58 -12.31 15.04 19.92
CA ALA A 58 -13.59 15.74 20.04
C ALA A 58 -13.69 16.61 21.29
N ARG A 59 -13.04 16.20 22.39
CA ARG A 59 -13.04 16.95 23.64
C ARG A 59 -12.22 18.24 23.53
N ASP A 60 -11.06 18.17 22.87
CA ASP A 60 -10.22 19.33 22.58
C ASP A 60 -10.96 20.30 21.66
N MET A 61 -11.59 19.80 20.59
CA MET A 61 -12.40 20.61 19.68
C MET A 61 -13.48 21.41 20.39
N ILE A 62 -14.21 20.79 21.33
CA ILE A 62 -15.29 21.46 22.08
C ILE A 62 -14.73 22.46 23.09
N LYS A 63 -13.71 22.06 23.86
CA LYS A 63 -13.23 22.87 24.99
C LYS A 63 -12.32 24.01 24.59
N HIS A 64 -11.45 23.78 23.61
CA HIS A 64 -10.37 24.71 23.28
C HIS A 64 -10.53 25.38 21.93
N HIS A 65 -11.33 24.81 21.02
CA HIS A 65 -11.57 25.37 19.68
C HIS A 65 -13.00 25.88 19.46
N ASN A 66 -13.86 25.81 20.51
CA ASN A 66 -15.24 26.26 20.47
C ASN A 66 -16.11 25.63 19.36
N ILE A 67 -15.83 24.36 19.05
CA ILE A 67 -16.53 23.58 18.01
C ILE A 67 -17.60 22.72 18.69
N ALA A 68 -18.86 23.16 18.62
CA ALA A 68 -19.97 22.49 19.31
C ALA A 68 -20.29 21.10 18.76
N SER A 69 -20.04 20.85 17.47
CA SER A 69 -20.32 19.57 16.82
C SER A 69 -19.08 19.08 16.01
N PRO A 70 -18.17 18.33 16.64
CA PRO A 70 -16.94 17.86 16.01
C PRO A 70 -17.17 17.11 14.69
N PHE A 71 -18.11 16.16 14.66
CA PHE A 71 -18.41 15.42 13.43
C PHE A 71 -18.89 16.30 12.29
N GLN A 72 -19.80 17.25 12.55
CA GLN A 72 -20.31 18.15 11.51
C GLN A 72 -19.22 19.08 11.00
N TYR A 73 -18.36 19.58 11.88
CA TYR A 73 -17.21 20.36 11.50
C TYR A 73 -16.25 19.59 10.59
N MET A 74 -15.85 18.38 11.01
CA MET A 74 -14.96 17.53 10.23
C MET A 74 -15.57 17.14 8.88
N LYS A 75 -16.86 16.85 8.85
CA LYS A 75 -17.59 16.56 7.61
C LYS A 75 -17.57 17.78 6.66
N ALA A 76 -17.87 18.97 7.16
CA ALA A 76 -17.83 20.19 6.37
C ALA A 76 -16.42 20.50 5.85
N LEU A 77 -15.40 20.33 6.69
CA LEU A 77 -14.00 20.53 6.34
C LEU A 77 -13.58 19.60 5.18
N VAL A 78 -13.87 18.31 5.29
CA VAL A 78 -13.55 17.33 4.24
C VAL A 78 -14.30 17.65 2.95
N THR A 79 -15.58 18.00 3.04
CA THR A 79 -16.38 18.37 1.86
C THR A 79 -15.80 19.60 1.16
N SER A 80 -15.40 20.63 1.92
CA SER A 80 -14.75 21.83 1.35
C SER A 80 -13.45 21.49 0.62
N ILE A 81 -12.60 20.65 1.22
CA ILE A 81 -11.36 20.19 0.58
C ILE A 81 -11.67 19.43 -0.73
N GLN A 82 -12.68 18.57 -0.73
CA GLN A 82 -13.07 17.85 -1.95
C GLN A 82 -13.57 18.77 -3.05
N GLU A 83 -14.30 19.85 -2.70
CA GLU A 83 -14.76 20.85 -3.66
C GLU A 83 -13.59 21.68 -4.21
N GLU A 84 -12.66 22.10 -3.35
CA GLU A 84 -11.42 22.77 -3.75
C GLU A 84 -10.61 21.91 -4.74
N LEU A 85 -10.43 20.61 -4.44
CA LEU A 85 -9.70 19.67 -5.29
C LEU A 85 -10.35 19.46 -6.67
N LYS A 86 -11.68 19.47 -6.76
CA LYS A 86 -12.37 19.37 -8.05
C LYS A 86 -12.16 20.59 -8.96
N GLN A 87 -11.86 21.75 -8.38
CA GLN A 87 -11.59 22.97 -9.12
C GLN A 87 -10.12 23.10 -9.56
N LEU A 88 -9.22 22.33 -8.92
CA LEU A 88 -7.82 22.27 -9.29
C LEU A 88 -7.66 21.20 -10.39
N GLU A 89 -7.44 21.65 -11.63
CA GLU A 89 -7.29 20.75 -12.80
C GLU A 89 -6.10 19.79 -12.69
N THR A 90 -5.16 20.00 -11.77
CA THR A 90 -3.99 19.12 -11.55
C THR A 90 -3.54 19.14 -10.09
N CYS A 91 -3.71 18.04 -9.37
CA CYS A 91 -2.83 17.76 -8.24
C CYS A 91 -1.44 17.48 -8.81
N LYS A 92 -0.40 18.19 -8.37
CA LYS A 92 0.98 17.84 -8.70
C LYS A 92 1.21 16.41 -8.20
N ASP A 93 1.51 15.52 -9.13
CA ASP A 93 1.92 14.17 -8.81
C ASP A 93 3.35 14.27 -8.22
N GLU A 94 3.45 14.26 -6.90
CA GLU A 94 4.73 14.25 -6.17
C GLU A 94 5.26 12.81 -6.00
N SER A 95 4.67 11.84 -6.71
CA SER A 95 5.05 10.45 -6.62
C SER A 95 6.46 10.21 -7.17
N THR A 96 7.22 9.40 -6.43
CA THR A 96 8.53 8.92 -6.87
C THR A 96 8.35 7.54 -7.52
N THR A 97 9.18 7.26 -8.53
CA THR A 97 9.23 5.94 -9.15
C THR A 97 10.49 5.21 -8.70
N TYR A 98 10.30 4.03 -8.10
CA TYR A 98 11.38 3.17 -7.63
C TYR A 98 11.53 1.94 -8.52
N GLU A 99 12.75 1.65 -8.95
CA GLU A 99 13.09 0.38 -9.60
C GLU A 99 13.53 -0.62 -8.54
N ILE A 100 12.79 -1.72 -8.41
CA ILE A 100 13.04 -2.75 -7.39
C ILE A 100 13.55 -4.01 -8.07
N PRO A 101 14.82 -4.41 -7.83
CA PRO A 101 15.36 -5.65 -8.34
C PRO A 101 14.66 -6.84 -7.68
N ILE A 102 14.29 -7.85 -8.46
CA ILE A 102 13.60 -9.05 -7.97
C ILE A 102 14.15 -10.32 -8.61
N ILE A 103 14.37 -11.34 -7.79
CA ILE A 103 14.67 -12.72 -8.21
C ILE A 103 13.39 -13.54 -8.08
N TYR A 104 12.97 -14.22 -9.14
CA TYR A 104 11.75 -15.01 -9.15
C TYR A 104 12.02 -16.49 -8.98
N GLY A 105 11.14 -17.17 -8.23
CA GLY A 105 11.11 -18.63 -8.11
C GLY A 105 12.25 -19.24 -7.31
N ASP A 106 12.42 -20.53 -7.45
CA ASP A 106 13.39 -21.34 -6.70
C ASP A 106 13.21 -21.11 -5.17
N GLU A 107 14.30 -21.04 -4.39
CA GLU A 107 14.25 -20.73 -2.95
C GLU A 107 13.66 -19.33 -2.64
N PHE A 108 13.66 -18.42 -3.61
CA PHE A 108 13.17 -17.03 -3.47
C PHE A 108 11.67 -16.88 -3.69
N GLY A 109 11.07 -17.80 -4.43
CA GLY A 109 9.65 -17.82 -4.75
C GLY A 109 9.06 -19.22 -4.71
N PRO A 110 8.98 -19.83 -3.52
CA PRO A 110 8.60 -21.26 -3.37
C PRO A 110 7.18 -21.56 -3.87
N ASP A 111 6.28 -20.57 -3.96
CA ASP A 111 4.92 -20.78 -4.46
C ASP A 111 4.80 -20.59 -5.98
N LEU A 112 5.83 -20.06 -6.64
CA LEU A 112 5.80 -19.77 -8.07
C LEU A 112 5.55 -21.04 -8.93
N PRO A 113 6.15 -22.21 -8.68
CA PRO A 113 5.90 -23.40 -9.48
C PRO A 113 4.42 -23.83 -9.54
N ASP A 114 3.70 -23.69 -8.42
CA ASP A 114 2.26 -24.02 -8.38
C ASP A 114 1.43 -22.98 -9.13
N LEU A 115 1.79 -21.70 -9.03
CA LEU A 115 1.17 -20.62 -9.78
C LEU A 115 1.35 -20.81 -11.30
N LEU A 116 2.56 -21.19 -11.76
CA LEU A 116 2.83 -21.45 -13.16
C LEU A 116 1.94 -22.57 -13.71
N LYS A 117 1.75 -23.64 -12.94
CA LYS A 117 0.82 -24.73 -13.29
C LYS A 117 -0.63 -24.25 -13.33
N TYR A 118 -1.03 -23.44 -12.34
CA TYR A 118 -2.40 -22.92 -12.27
C TYR A 118 -2.75 -22.03 -13.45
N TYR A 119 -1.84 -21.11 -13.82
CA TYR A 119 -2.05 -20.20 -14.95
C TYR A 119 -1.70 -20.82 -16.30
N LYS A 120 -1.05 -21.98 -16.33
CA LYS A 120 -0.49 -22.62 -17.55
C LYS A 120 0.50 -21.69 -18.28
N LEU A 121 1.34 -21.00 -17.49
CA LEU A 121 2.37 -20.08 -17.97
C LEU A 121 3.76 -20.68 -17.77
N THR A 122 4.68 -20.32 -18.64
CA THR A 122 6.12 -20.48 -18.38
C THR A 122 6.60 -19.45 -17.36
N LYS A 123 7.77 -19.67 -16.74
CA LYS A 123 8.38 -18.72 -15.83
C LYS A 123 8.62 -17.36 -16.50
N ASP A 124 9.10 -17.36 -17.74
CA ASP A 124 9.40 -16.13 -18.47
C ASP A 124 8.13 -15.32 -18.79
N GLU A 125 7.05 -15.98 -19.18
CA GLU A 125 5.76 -15.32 -19.40
C GLU A 125 5.19 -14.72 -18.10
N PHE A 126 5.28 -15.45 -16.98
CA PHE A 126 4.87 -14.92 -15.69
C PHE A 126 5.70 -13.70 -15.28
N VAL A 127 7.03 -13.78 -15.39
CA VAL A 127 7.94 -12.68 -15.09
C VAL A 127 7.63 -11.46 -15.93
N GLN A 128 7.42 -11.66 -17.23
CA GLN A 128 7.04 -10.58 -18.15
C GLN A 128 5.73 -9.91 -17.71
N LEU A 129 4.67 -10.68 -17.47
CA LEU A 129 3.37 -10.15 -17.03
C LEU A 129 3.44 -9.42 -15.69
N HIS A 130 4.28 -9.92 -14.76
CA HIS A 130 4.43 -9.30 -13.44
C HIS A 130 5.28 -8.02 -13.48
N SER A 131 6.25 -7.90 -14.40
CA SER A 131 7.17 -6.76 -14.45
C SER A 131 6.91 -5.76 -15.59
N ASP A 132 5.90 -6.01 -16.43
CA ASP A 132 5.61 -5.21 -17.64
C ASP A 132 5.13 -3.78 -17.33
N LYS A 133 4.42 -3.61 -16.22
CA LYS A 133 3.80 -2.32 -15.87
C LYS A 133 4.22 -1.84 -14.49
N PRO A 134 4.26 -0.51 -14.27
CA PRO A 134 4.47 0.02 -12.95
C PRO A 134 3.29 -0.31 -12.02
N TYR A 135 3.62 -0.68 -10.80
CA TYR A 135 2.69 -0.76 -9.68
C TYR A 135 2.59 0.58 -8.98
N PHE A 136 1.53 0.76 -8.24
CA PHE A 136 1.25 1.95 -7.47
C PHE A 136 1.06 1.57 -6.00
N VAL A 137 1.71 2.29 -5.08
CA VAL A 137 1.55 2.10 -3.63
C VAL A 137 0.20 2.66 -3.23
N SER A 138 -0.81 1.79 -3.15
CA SER A 138 -2.19 2.16 -2.84
C SER A 138 -2.48 2.26 -1.35
N MET A 139 -1.70 1.56 -0.52
CA MET A 139 -1.81 1.58 0.93
C MET A 139 -0.47 1.19 1.55
N MET A 140 -0.22 1.71 2.76
CA MET A 140 0.88 1.28 3.62
C MET A 140 0.27 0.71 4.91
N GLY A 141 0.69 -0.48 5.35
CA GLY A 141 0.11 -1.07 6.54
C GLY A 141 0.53 -2.53 6.76
N TYR A 142 -0.15 -3.26 7.63
CA TYR A 142 0.16 -4.61 8.06
C TYR A 142 1.44 -4.70 8.92
N ALA A 143 2.57 -4.23 8.40
CA ALA A 143 3.84 -4.09 9.12
C ALA A 143 4.48 -2.74 8.76
N PRO A 144 5.41 -2.22 9.57
CA PRO A 144 6.11 -0.98 9.24
C PRO A 144 6.77 -1.05 7.86
N GLY A 145 6.48 -0.07 7.00
CA GLY A 145 7.03 0.01 5.65
C GLY A 145 6.47 -0.99 4.64
N PHE A 146 5.50 -1.85 5.00
CA PHE A 146 4.91 -2.82 4.07
C PHE A 146 3.99 -2.11 3.06
N PRO A 147 4.30 -2.16 1.75
CA PRO A 147 3.48 -1.57 0.71
C PRO A 147 2.45 -2.57 0.15
N TYR A 148 1.20 -2.13 0.02
CA TYR A 148 0.22 -2.77 -0.84
C TYR A 148 0.31 -2.15 -2.23
N LEU A 149 0.65 -2.98 -3.22
CA LEU A 149 0.91 -2.58 -4.60
C LEU A 149 -0.27 -2.98 -5.48
N THR A 150 -0.88 -1.99 -6.12
CA THR A 150 -1.98 -2.15 -7.08
C THR A 150 -1.45 -1.94 -8.50
N GLY A 151 -2.01 -2.62 -9.49
CA GLY A 151 -1.59 -2.53 -10.89
C GLY A 151 -1.07 -3.84 -11.47
N MET A 152 -1.16 -4.95 -10.71
CA MET A 152 -0.83 -6.28 -11.21
C MET A 152 -1.66 -6.61 -12.46
N ASN A 153 -1.05 -7.30 -13.42
CA ASN A 153 -1.74 -7.76 -14.62
C ASN A 153 -2.90 -8.69 -14.27
N GLU A 154 -4.06 -8.48 -14.86
CA GLU A 154 -5.28 -9.25 -14.57
C GLU A 154 -5.12 -10.76 -14.81
N ALA A 155 -4.26 -11.15 -15.75
CA ALA A 155 -3.93 -12.55 -16.01
C ALA A 155 -3.24 -13.24 -14.81
N LEU A 156 -2.71 -12.47 -13.86
CA LEU A 156 -2.06 -12.96 -12.65
C LEU A 156 -2.94 -12.86 -11.40
N TYR A 157 -4.20 -12.46 -11.52
CA TYR A 157 -5.10 -12.39 -10.37
C TYR A 157 -5.32 -13.77 -9.76
N VAL A 158 -5.06 -13.88 -8.47
CA VAL A 158 -5.18 -15.13 -7.71
C VAL A 158 -6.58 -15.22 -7.12
N ASN A 159 -7.39 -16.16 -7.56
CA ASN A 159 -8.59 -16.51 -6.80
C ASN A 159 -8.16 -17.19 -5.52
N HIS A 160 -8.58 -16.65 -4.39
CA HIS A 160 -8.17 -17.01 -3.04
C HIS A 160 -7.93 -18.52 -2.87
N THR A 161 -6.69 -18.88 -2.55
CA THR A 161 -6.33 -20.22 -2.11
C THR A 161 -6.13 -20.15 -0.61
N SER A 162 -6.96 -20.85 0.18
CA SER A 162 -6.79 -20.95 1.62
C SER A 162 -5.52 -21.74 1.94
N LYS A 163 -4.38 -21.08 1.91
CA LYS A 163 -3.10 -21.66 2.36
C LYS A 163 -2.93 -21.42 3.85
N LYS A 164 -2.29 -22.36 4.53
CA LYS A 164 -1.88 -22.16 5.91
C LYS A 164 -0.83 -21.05 5.97
N LYS A 165 -0.93 -20.21 6.99
CA LYS A 165 0.09 -19.20 7.28
C LYS A 165 1.46 -19.89 7.45
N LYS A 166 2.47 -19.35 6.79
CA LYS A 166 3.86 -19.77 6.89
C LYS A 166 4.74 -18.58 7.26
N LEU A 167 5.92 -18.85 7.81
CA LEU A 167 6.90 -17.79 8.04
C LEU A 167 7.45 -17.31 6.69
N VAL A 168 7.22 -16.03 6.39
CA VAL A 168 7.70 -15.35 5.20
C VAL A 168 8.77 -14.34 5.62
N THR A 169 9.91 -14.38 4.96
CA THR A 169 11.07 -13.56 5.32
C THR A 169 10.99 -12.16 4.71
N ALA A 170 11.62 -11.19 5.37
CA ALA A 170 11.79 -9.84 4.84
C ALA A 170 12.42 -9.87 3.44
N GLY A 171 11.97 -9.00 2.54
CA GLY A 171 12.37 -8.98 1.13
C GLY A 171 11.51 -9.87 0.23
N SER A 172 10.68 -10.77 0.77
CA SER A 172 9.79 -11.60 -0.05
C SER A 172 8.78 -10.73 -0.80
N VAL A 173 8.65 -10.98 -2.11
CA VAL A 173 7.59 -10.39 -2.95
C VAL A 173 6.43 -11.39 -2.99
N ILE A 174 5.26 -10.93 -2.58
CA ILE A 174 4.09 -11.77 -2.35
C ILE A 174 2.87 -11.25 -3.11
N ILE A 175 2.00 -12.17 -3.52
CA ILE A 175 0.75 -11.82 -4.23
C ILE A 175 -0.47 -12.50 -3.59
N GLU A 176 -1.60 -11.79 -3.60
CA GLU A 176 -2.92 -12.30 -3.23
C GLU A 176 -4.03 -11.52 -3.92
N GLY A 177 -5.04 -12.22 -4.44
CA GLY A 177 -6.13 -11.59 -5.15
C GLY A 177 -5.63 -10.75 -6.32
N LYS A 178 -5.83 -9.45 -6.26
CA LYS A 178 -5.40 -8.45 -7.24
C LYS A 178 -4.15 -7.67 -6.81
N LYS A 179 -3.53 -8.04 -5.70
CA LYS A 179 -2.51 -7.26 -4.99
C LYS A 179 -1.16 -7.93 -5.01
N CYS A 180 -0.14 -7.11 -5.01
CA CYS A 180 1.23 -7.49 -4.72
C CYS A 180 1.69 -6.76 -3.45
N GLY A 181 2.68 -7.30 -2.74
CA GLY A 181 3.29 -6.67 -1.58
C GLY A 181 4.74 -7.09 -1.44
N ILE A 182 5.49 -6.33 -0.65
CA ILE A 182 6.89 -6.64 -0.31
C ILE A 182 7.00 -6.70 1.21
N VAL A 183 7.39 -7.84 1.72
CA VAL A 183 7.53 -8.09 3.15
C VAL A 183 8.74 -7.32 3.69
N THR A 184 8.55 -6.54 4.75
CA THR A 184 9.60 -5.69 5.33
C THR A 184 10.24 -6.27 6.58
N THR A 185 9.53 -7.18 7.26
CA THR A 185 10.00 -7.90 8.46
C THR A 185 9.52 -9.32 8.41
N ASP A 186 10.28 -10.26 8.98
CA ASP A 186 9.88 -11.66 9.06
C ASP A 186 8.49 -11.77 9.74
N THR A 187 7.55 -12.42 9.08
CA THR A 187 6.16 -12.47 9.55
C THR A 187 5.43 -13.72 9.07
N TYR A 188 4.39 -14.12 9.81
CA TYR A 188 3.49 -15.18 9.37
C TYR A 188 2.45 -14.62 8.40
N ASN A 189 2.45 -15.13 7.17
CA ASN A 189 1.56 -14.69 6.10
C ASN A 189 1.07 -15.88 5.27
N ASP A 190 -0.12 -15.75 4.66
CA ASP A 190 -0.74 -16.75 3.79
C ASP A 190 -0.72 -16.38 2.31
N TRP A 191 -0.17 -15.21 1.95
CA TRP A 191 0.03 -14.80 0.57
C TRP A 191 1.09 -15.68 -0.12
N LEU A 192 1.02 -15.73 -1.44
CA LEU A 192 1.90 -16.55 -2.27
C LEU A 192 3.22 -15.84 -2.55
N VAL A 193 4.32 -16.46 -2.17
CA VAL A 193 5.67 -15.92 -2.37
C VAL A 193 6.15 -16.26 -3.78
N ILE A 194 6.37 -15.24 -4.60
CA ILE A 194 6.77 -15.38 -6.01
C ILE A 194 8.23 -15.04 -6.28
N GLY A 195 8.86 -14.28 -5.39
CA GLY A 195 10.22 -13.81 -5.55
C GLY A 195 10.76 -13.09 -4.32
N TYR A 196 11.95 -12.53 -4.48
CA TYR A 196 12.68 -11.85 -3.41
C TYR A 196 13.41 -10.62 -3.93
N THR A 197 13.41 -9.55 -3.14
CA THR A 197 14.26 -8.38 -3.35
C THR A 197 15.22 -8.18 -2.19
N PRO A 198 16.50 -7.89 -2.44
CA PRO A 198 17.45 -7.54 -1.39
C PRO A 198 17.31 -6.10 -0.88
N MET A 199 16.41 -5.31 -1.49
CA MET A 199 16.21 -3.92 -1.06
C MET A 199 15.57 -3.84 0.31
N THR A 200 16.18 -3.05 1.20
CA THR A 200 15.60 -2.73 2.51
C THR A 200 14.59 -1.59 2.35
N LEU A 201 13.31 -1.89 2.60
CA LEU A 201 12.21 -0.92 2.49
C LEU A 201 11.93 -0.20 3.80
N PHE A 202 12.37 -0.74 4.92
CA PHE A 202 12.15 -0.18 6.26
C PHE A 202 13.45 -0.15 7.03
N THR A 203 13.84 1.03 7.50
CA THR A 203 15.08 1.28 8.26
C THR A 203 14.74 2.19 9.43
N PRO A 204 14.44 1.63 10.62
CA PRO A 204 13.92 2.41 11.76
C PRO A 204 14.92 3.45 12.31
N GLU A 205 16.22 3.31 12.00
CA GLU A 205 17.27 4.21 12.44
C GLU A 205 17.36 5.52 11.63
N LYS A 206 16.65 5.61 10.52
CA LYS A 206 16.64 6.80 9.65
C LYS A 206 15.44 7.70 9.99
N ASP A 207 15.59 9.01 9.80
CA ASP A 207 14.49 9.98 9.91
C ASP A 207 13.36 9.64 8.92
N ASP A 208 13.71 9.27 7.69
CA ASP A 208 12.81 8.71 6.69
C ASP A 208 12.92 7.18 6.72
N PHE A 209 12.23 6.56 7.66
CA PHE A 209 12.33 5.13 8.00
C PHE A 209 11.72 4.19 6.95
N THR A 210 10.92 4.71 6.00
CA THR A 210 10.33 3.92 4.91
C THR A 210 10.81 4.40 3.55
N LEU A 211 11.29 3.47 2.72
CA LEU A 211 11.73 3.80 1.35
C LEU A 211 10.55 4.23 0.48
N LEU A 212 9.47 3.46 0.54
CA LEU A 212 8.26 3.71 -0.24
C LEU A 212 7.25 4.50 0.58
N LYS A 213 6.50 5.35 -0.10
CA LYS A 213 5.40 6.15 0.46
C LYS A 213 4.12 5.91 -0.32
N LEU A 214 3.01 6.21 0.32
CA LEU A 214 1.70 6.18 -0.32
C LEU A 214 1.71 7.07 -1.58
N GLY A 215 1.32 6.52 -2.71
CA GLY A 215 1.31 7.21 -3.98
C GLY A 215 2.52 6.97 -4.88
N ASP A 216 3.62 6.42 -4.35
CA ASP A 216 4.79 6.09 -5.15
C ASP A 216 4.51 5.01 -6.20
N ASN A 217 5.35 4.98 -7.23
CA ASN A 217 5.31 3.93 -8.25
C ASN A 217 6.50 2.96 -8.06
N VAL A 218 6.24 1.69 -8.35
CA VAL A 218 7.22 0.60 -8.27
C VAL A 218 7.31 -0.09 -9.62
N ILE A 219 8.52 -0.23 -10.15
CA ILE A 219 8.83 -1.02 -11.34
C ILE A 219 9.71 -2.18 -10.91
N PHE A 220 9.21 -3.41 -11.04
CA PHE A 220 10.01 -4.59 -10.77
C PHE A 220 11.01 -4.82 -11.91
N LYS A 221 12.28 -5.02 -11.55
CA LYS A 221 13.36 -5.33 -12.47
C LYS A 221 13.85 -6.77 -12.26
N PRO A 222 13.43 -7.70 -13.13
CA PRO A 222 13.88 -9.10 -13.03
C PRO A 222 15.40 -9.20 -13.04
N GLN A 223 15.96 -9.95 -12.11
CA GLN A 223 17.39 -10.17 -11.97
C GLN A 223 17.70 -11.67 -11.85
N LYS A 224 18.92 -12.06 -12.27
CA LYS A 224 19.42 -13.40 -12.04
C LYS A 224 20.12 -13.46 -10.68
N ARG A 225 20.07 -14.62 -10.02
CA ARG A 225 20.72 -14.87 -8.73
C ARG A 225 22.16 -14.40 -8.65
N LYS A 226 22.93 -14.62 -9.73
CA LYS A 226 24.35 -14.27 -9.82
C LYS A 226 24.63 -12.77 -9.90
N ASP A 227 23.63 -11.95 -10.24
CA ASP A 227 23.77 -10.52 -10.49
C ASP A 227 23.36 -9.69 -9.26
N ILE A 228 22.98 -10.33 -8.16
CA ILE A 228 22.54 -9.70 -6.92
C ILE A 228 23.35 -10.18 -5.72
N GLU A 229 23.82 -9.23 -4.91
CA GLU A 229 24.33 -9.49 -3.56
C GLU A 229 23.15 -9.64 -2.61
N LEU A 230 22.98 -10.80 -2.01
CA LEU A 230 21.79 -11.16 -1.22
C LEU A 230 21.86 -10.80 0.26
N GLY A 231 22.99 -10.35 0.76
CA GLY A 231 23.13 -10.17 2.22
C GLY A 231 22.78 -11.45 2.99
N GLU A 232 22.06 -11.29 4.10
CA GLU A 232 21.58 -12.42 4.95
C GLU A 232 20.22 -12.95 4.49
N PHE A 233 20.16 -13.53 3.27
CA PHE A 233 18.91 -14.18 2.81
C PHE A 233 18.60 -15.44 3.65
N LYS A 234 17.37 -15.52 4.15
CA LYS A 234 16.83 -16.72 4.82
C LYS A 234 15.62 -17.23 4.01
N PRO A 235 15.64 -18.50 3.54
CA PRO A 235 14.48 -19.08 2.84
C PRO A 235 13.24 -19.08 3.71
N CYS A 236 12.08 -18.92 3.09
CA CYS A 236 10.79 -19.07 3.78
C CYS A 236 10.68 -20.49 4.35
N GLN A 237 10.28 -20.61 5.62
CA GLN A 237 10.06 -21.91 6.25
C GLN A 237 8.67 -22.44 5.86
N SER A 238 8.64 -23.66 5.36
CA SER A 238 7.43 -24.40 4.97
C SER A 238 6.62 -24.88 6.18
#